data_b63cca25362b0cd631867693831f85da
#
_entry.id   b63cca25362b0cd631867693831f85da
#
_cell.length_a   1.000
_cell.length_b   1.000
_cell.length_c   1.000
_cell.angle_alpha   90.00
_cell.angle_beta   90.00
_cell.angle_gamma   90.00
#
_symmetry.space_group_name_H-M   'P 1'
#
loop_
_entity.id
_entity.type
_entity.pdbx_description
1 polymer ?
#
loop_
_entity_poly.entity_id
_entity_poly.type
_entity_poly.pdbx_seq_one_letter_code
_entity_poly.pdbx_strand_id
1 'polypeptide(L)'
;MVFINKADLVDDEMLELVTLEMIELLDAFGYDGENTPMIQGSALLALRGDQSKFGEPSIHQLVEALDSYIPQPQRDNQSPFLMPIDNFISVPGRGTVLIGTVKRGRVKKGEAMEVMGFGANIKTSVTGIQVFKQEVLEAQAGDNVGVNVKQVKSSQLKKGMLLTAKGSCKPTNHFDVSNHIIGTSIVTSN
;
A
#
# COMPACT_ATOMS: atom_id res chain seq x y z
N MET A 1 10.53 9.93 6.76
CA MET A 1 10.49 11.31 6.23
C MET A 1 9.26 12.02 6.77
N VAL A 2 9.40 13.30 7.15
CA VAL A 2 8.33 14.13 7.73
C VAL A 2 8.17 15.41 6.92
N PHE A 3 6.93 15.86 6.70
CA PHE A 3 6.62 17.18 6.17
C PHE A 3 5.83 17.97 7.21
N ILE A 4 6.44 19.04 7.74
CA ILE A 4 5.83 19.93 8.73
C ILE A 4 5.07 21.01 7.96
N ASN A 5 3.75 20.80 7.81
CA ASN A 5 2.88 21.67 7.06
C ASN A 5 2.47 22.91 7.87
N LYS A 6 2.01 23.95 7.18
CA LYS A 6 1.57 25.23 7.76
C LYS A 6 2.69 25.99 8.48
N ALA A 7 3.92 25.80 8.06
CA ALA A 7 5.07 26.48 8.65
C ALA A 7 5.01 28.02 8.53
N ASP A 8 4.17 28.54 7.65
CA ASP A 8 3.90 29.96 7.46
C ASP A 8 3.07 30.61 8.60
N LEU A 9 2.48 29.82 9.48
CA LEU A 9 1.60 30.32 10.55
C LEU A 9 2.29 30.47 11.91
N VAL A 10 3.53 30.08 12.03
CA VAL A 10 4.29 30.06 13.28
C VAL A 10 5.67 30.66 13.08
N ASP A 11 6.33 31.02 14.17
CA ASP A 11 7.71 31.52 14.17
C ASP A 11 8.75 30.38 14.12
N ASP A 12 10.00 30.76 13.92
CA ASP A 12 11.09 29.79 13.80
C ASP A 12 11.33 29.02 15.11
N GLU A 13 11.10 29.63 16.30
CA GLU A 13 11.23 28.94 17.60
C GLU A 13 10.24 27.79 17.75
N MET A 14 8.99 28.01 17.33
CA MET A 14 7.97 26.96 17.34
C MET A 14 8.28 25.85 16.34
N LEU A 15 8.82 26.19 15.16
CA LEU A 15 9.23 25.21 14.16
C LEU A 15 10.38 24.32 14.65
N GLU A 16 11.35 24.92 15.38
CA GLU A 16 12.43 24.16 16.02
C GLU A 16 11.89 23.22 17.10
N LEU A 17 10.98 23.68 17.95
CA LEU A 17 10.36 22.85 18.99
C LEU A 17 9.62 21.68 18.39
N VAL A 18 8.76 21.90 17.39
CA VAL A 18 8.02 20.83 16.70
C VAL A 18 8.98 19.84 16.04
N THR A 19 10.09 20.32 15.47
CA THR A 19 11.10 19.46 14.87
C THR A 19 11.75 18.55 15.91
N LEU A 20 12.11 19.08 17.08
CA LEU A 20 12.67 18.28 18.18
C LEU A 20 11.66 17.24 18.71
N GLU A 21 10.39 17.63 18.92
CA GLU A 21 9.35 16.70 19.34
C GLU A 21 9.15 15.56 18.32
N MET A 22 9.27 15.87 17.01
CA MET A 22 9.16 14.84 15.96
C MET A 22 10.36 13.90 15.95
N ILE A 23 11.57 14.37 16.24
CA ILE A 23 12.78 13.54 16.42
C ILE A 23 12.55 12.56 17.58
N GLU A 24 12.18 13.06 18.75
CA GLU A 24 11.90 12.24 19.92
C GLU A 24 10.80 11.19 19.66
N LEU A 25 9.74 11.59 18.94
CA LEU A 25 8.65 10.68 18.56
C LEU A 25 9.15 9.57 17.64
N LEU A 26 9.95 9.90 16.63
CA LEU A 26 10.50 8.92 15.69
C LEU A 26 11.42 7.92 16.42
N ASP A 27 12.28 8.40 17.31
CA ASP A 27 13.18 7.57 18.10
C ASP A 27 12.41 6.64 19.05
N ALA A 28 11.32 7.14 19.66
CA ALA A 28 10.43 6.33 20.52
C ALA A 28 9.79 5.17 19.76
N PHE A 29 9.55 5.33 18.43
CA PHE A 29 9.03 4.28 17.57
C PHE A 29 10.11 3.47 16.83
N GLY A 30 11.39 3.68 17.16
CA GLY A 30 12.50 2.90 16.61
C GLY A 30 12.97 3.35 15.22
N TYR A 31 12.61 4.55 14.81
CA TYR A 31 13.15 5.18 13.61
C TYR A 31 14.35 6.06 13.98
N ASP A 32 15.22 6.34 13.04
CA ASP A 32 16.33 7.27 13.20
C ASP A 32 15.83 8.72 13.03
N GLY A 33 15.47 9.35 14.15
CA GLY A 33 14.87 10.69 14.14
C GLY A 33 15.83 11.75 13.61
N GLU A 34 17.11 11.69 14.02
CA GLU A 34 18.13 12.68 13.62
C GLU A 34 18.43 12.65 12.11
N ASN A 35 18.48 11.46 11.50
CA ASN A 35 18.79 11.31 10.08
C ASN A 35 17.53 11.23 9.19
N THR A 36 16.35 11.31 9.78
CA THR A 36 15.10 11.36 9.02
C THR A 36 14.89 12.75 8.41
N PRO A 37 14.77 12.89 7.09
CA PRO A 37 14.50 14.18 6.46
C PRO A 37 13.21 14.80 6.98
N MET A 38 13.32 16.04 7.49
CA MET A 38 12.19 16.85 7.94
C MET A 38 12.15 18.13 7.11
N ILE A 39 11.06 18.30 6.38
CA ILE A 39 10.86 19.42 5.47
C ILE A 39 9.75 20.29 6.02
N GLN A 40 10.03 21.57 6.18
CA GLN A 40 9.08 22.57 6.64
C GLN A 40 8.47 23.29 5.43
N GLY A 41 7.16 23.43 5.38
CA GLY A 41 6.52 24.08 4.25
C GLY A 41 5.05 24.45 4.50
N SER A 42 4.44 25.05 3.49
CA SER A 42 3.02 25.38 3.45
C SER A 42 2.42 24.95 2.11
N ALA A 43 1.62 23.92 2.15
CA ALA A 43 0.90 23.46 0.96
C ALA A 43 -0.01 24.56 0.37
N LEU A 44 -0.52 25.47 1.21
CA LEU A 44 -1.36 26.59 0.78
C LEU A 44 -0.55 27.63 0.01
N LEU A 45 0.63 28.01 0.51
CA LEU A 45 1.52 28.94 -0.19
C LEU A 45 2.00 28.33 -1.50
N ALA A 46 2.40 27.07 -1.49
CA ALA A 46 2.80 26.36 -2.71
C ALA A 46 1.68 26.31 -3.77
N LEU A 47 0.43 26.04 -3.35
CA LEU A 47 -0.73 26.04 -4.26
C LEU A 47 -0.98 27.42 -4.90
N ARG A 48 -0.59 28.51 -4.21
CA ARG A 48 -0.70 29.88 -4.69
C ARG A 48 0.50 30.30 -5.56
N GLY A 49 1.48 29.45 -5.77
CA GLY A 49 2.68 29.74 -6.54
C GLY A 49 3.70 30.61 -5.80
N ASP A 50 3.61 30.66 -4.46
CA ASP A 50 4.54 31.42 -3.62
C ASP A 50 5.96 30.84 -3.72
N GLN A 51 6.95 31.69 -3.95
CA GLN A 51 8.34 31.31 -4.15
C GLN A 51 9.21 31.46 -2.88
N SER A 52 8.58 31.69 -1.72
CA SER A 52 9.28 31.74 -0.43
C SER A 52 9.80 30.35 -0.01
N LYS A 53 10.62 30.30 1.04
CA LYS A 53 11.18 29.04 1.58
C LYS A 53 10.11 27.99 1.91
N PHE A 54 8.91 28.43 2.32
CA PHE A 54 7.81 27.56 2.71
C PHE A 54 6.80 27.28 1.58
N GLY A 55 6.92 27.98 0.43
CA GLY A 55 6.04 27.83 -0.71
C GLY A 55 6.43 26.68 -1.64
N GLU A 56 6.39 26.93 -2.95
CA GLU A 56 6.69 25.93 -3.99
C GLU A 56 8.05 25.24 -3.82
N PRO A 57 9.16 25.94 -3.41
CA PRO A 57 10.45 25.30 -3.17
C PRO A 57 10.39 24.18 -2.12
N SER A 58 9.56 24.30 -1.07
CA SER A 58 9.41 23.25 -0.06
C SER A 58 8.80 21.97 -0.61
N ILE A 59 7.90 22.09 -1.58
CA ILE A 59 7.29 20.93 -2.26
C ILE A 59 8.30 20.26 -3.19
N HIS A 60 9.14 21.03 -3.87
CA HIS A 60 10.24 20.44 -4.65
C HIS A 60 11.21 19.66 -3.77
N GLN A 61 11.61 20.21 -2.61
CA GLN A 61 12.44 19.51 -1.62
C GLN A 61 11.75 18.21 -1.15
N LEU A 62 10.44 18.24 -0.92
CA LEU A 62 9.68 17.06 -0.52
C LEU A 62 9.77 15.96 -1.59
N VAL A 63 9.55 16.31 -2.87
CA VAL A 63 9.62 15.36 -3.98
C VAL A 63 11.04 14.80 -4.15
N GLU A 64 12.05 15.64 -4.08
CA GLU A 64 13.46 15.23 -4.15
C GLU A 64 13.83 14.28 -2.99
N ALA A 65 13.36 14.58 -1.77
CA ALA A 65 13.57 13.70 -0.62
C ALA A 65 12.81 12.37 -0.77
N LEU A 66 11.62 12.36 -1.38
CA LEU A 66 10.90 11.12 -1.71
C LEU A 66 11.73 10.22 -2.63
N ASP A 67 12.32 10.80 -3.67
CA ASP A 67 13.09 10.04 -4.66
C ASP A 67 14.44 9.57 -4.14
N SER A 68 15.08 10.34 -3.25
CA SER A 68 16.44 10.04 -2.76
C SER A 68 16.47 9.23 -1.46
N TYR A 69 15.54 9.49 -0.53
CA TYR A 69 15.57 8.90 0.81
C TYR A 69 14.80 7.59 0.90
N ILE A 70 13.67 7.44 0.14
CA ILE A 70 12.86 6.23 0.22
C ILE A 70 13.46 5.14 -0.64
N PRO A 71 13.94 4.01 -0.06
CA PRO A 71 14.52 2.93 -0.83
C PRO A 71 13.46 2.24 -1.69
N GLN A 72 13.86 1.76 -2.86
CA GLN A 72 13.00 0.92 -3.70
C GLN A 72 12.62 -0.35 -2.93
N PRO A 73 11.32 -0.66 -2.79
CA PRO A 73 10.90 -1.86 -2.09
C PRO A 73 11.36 -3.13 -2.82
N GLN A 74 11.89 -4.08 -2.06
CA GLN A 74 12.20 -5.39 -2.61
C GLN A 74 10.89 -6.13 -2.90
N ARG A 75 10.62 -6.37 -4.17
CA ARG A 75 9.41 -7.05 -4.64
C ARG A 75 9.70 -8.52 -4.90
N ASP A 76 8.96 -9.40 -4.24
CA ASP A 76 9.05 -10.83 -4.48
C ASP A 76 8.31 -11.22 -5.77
N ASN A 77 9.04 -11.15 -6.88
CA ASN A 77 8.54 -11.51 -8.21
C ASN A 77 8.82 -12.98 -8.59
N GLN A 78 9.54 -13.73 -7.74
CA GLN A 78 9.95 -15.11 -8.02
C GLN A 78 8.99 -16.14 -7.40
N SER A 79 8.37 -15.80 -6.28
CA SER A 79 7.39 -16.67 -5.63
C SER A 79 6.12 -16.85 -6.47
N PRO A 80 5.36 -17.93 -6.25
CA PRO A 80 4.07 -18.12 -6.89
C PRO A 80 3.14 -16.93 -6.64
N PHE A 81 2.40 -16.52 -7.65
CA PHE A 81 1.49 -15.39 -7.60
C PHE A 81 0.47 -15.49 -6.46
N LEU A 82 0.28 -14.36 -5.77
CA LEU A 82 -0.72 -14.20 -4.73
C LEU A 82 -1.25 -12.76 -4.68
N MET A 83 -2.57 -12.62 -4.75
CA MET A 83 -3.28 -11.35 -4.66
C MET A 83 -4.51 -11.50 -3.77
N PRO A 84 -4.59 -10.84 -2.62
CA PRO A 84 -5.85 -10.68 -1.88
C PRO A 84 -6.88 -9.92 -2.71
N ILE A 85 -8.13 -10.36 -2.63
CA ILE A 85 -9.25 -9.72 -3.33
C ILE A 85 -9.86 -8.68 -2.40
N ASP A 86 -9.58 -7.41 -2.67
CA ASP A 86 -10.10 -6.27 -1.91
C ASP A 86 -11.52 -5.92 -2.35
N ASN A 87 -11.78 -6.07 -3.66
CA ASN A 87 -13.10 -5.83 -4.26
C ASN A 87 -13.27 -6.65 -5.55
N PHE A 88 -14.49 -6.74 -6.03
CA PHE A 88 -14.81 -7.39 -7.32
C PHE A 88 -16.02 -6.74 -7.99
N ILE A 89 -16.01 -6.74 -9.32
CA ILE A 89 -17.07 -6.15 -10.15
C ILE A 89 -17.45 -7.16 -11.23
N SER A 90 -18.73 -7.39 -11.41
CA SER A 90 -19.23 -8.16 -12.53
C SER A 90 -19.47 -7.25 -13.73
N VAL A 91 -18.82 -7.55 -14.84
CA VAL A 91 -18.93 -6.75 -16.08
C VAL A 91 -19.69 -7.57 -17.11
N PRO A 92 -20.88 -7.12 -17.55
CA PRO A 92 -21.66 -7.83 -18.57
C PRO A 92 -20.84 -8.10 -19.83
N GLY A 93 -20.82 -9.35 -20.30
CA GLY A 93 -20.07 -9.78 -21.49
C GLY A 93 -18.56 -9.93 -21.32
N ARG A 94 -17.98 -9.50 -20.18
CA ARG A 94 -16.52 -9.60 -19.92
C ARG A 94 -16.15 -10.50 -18.74
N GLY A 95 -17.13 -10.94 -17.95
CA GLY A 95 -16.89 -11.77 -16.76
C GLY A 95 -16.74 -10.97 -15.48
N THR A 96 -15.98 -11.49 -14.53
CA THR A 96 -15.76 -10.88 -13.24
C THR A 96 -14.34 -10.30 -13.17
N VAL A 97 -14.24 -9.05 -12.72
CA VAL A 97 -12.98 -8.36 -12.45
C VAL A 97 -12.69 -8.45 -10.97
N LEU A 98 -11.56 -9.04 -10.59
CA LEU A 98 -11.04 -9.08 -9.23
C LEU A 98 -10.07 -7.92 -9.04
N ILE A 99 -10.26 -7.13 -8.00
CA ILE A 99 -9.46 -5.94 -7.71
C ILE A 99 -8.66 -6.20 -6.44
N GLY A 100 -7.35 -5.91 -6.49
CA GLY A 100 -6.47 -6.08 -5.34
C GLY A 100 -5.04 -5.66 -5.64
N THR A 101 -4.20 -5.75 -4.63
CA THR A 101 -2.76 -5.49 -4.76
C THR A 101 -1.99 -6.82 -4.79
N VAL A 102 -1.19 -7.02 -5.81
CA VAL A 102 -0.33 -8.21 -5.92
C VAL A 102 0.68 -8.20 -4.77
N LYS A 103 0.63 -9.22 -3.93
CA LYS A 103 1.55 -9.35 -2.78
C LYS A 103 2.87 -9.99 -3.16
N ARG A 104 2.84 -10.95 -4.07
CA ARG A 104 4.03 -11.64 -4.57
C ARG A 104 3.77 -12.28 -5.93
N GLY A 105 4.86 -12.57 -6.63
CA GLY A 105 4.83 -13.22 -7.93
C GLY A 105 4.39 -12.32 -9.08
N ARG A 106 4.14 -12.96 -10.19
CA ARG A 106 3.69 -12.32 -11.44
C ARG A 106 2.51 -13.09 -11.99
N VAL A 107 1.68 -12.41 -12.78
CA VAL A 107 0.56 -13.00 -13.50
C VAL A 107 0.48 -12.45 -14.91
N LYS A 108 0.22 -13.35 -15.88
CA LYS A 108 0.02 -13.01 -17.30
C LYS A 108 -1.39 -13.35 -17.75
N LYS A 109 -1.81 -12.66 -18.81
CA LYS A 109 -3.04 -13.00 -19.52
C LYS A 109 -2.97 -14.44 -20.05
N GLY A 110 -4.02 -15.23 -19.82
CA GLY A 110 -4.12 -16.65 -20.23
C GLY A 110 -3.74 -17.65 -19.14
N GLU A 111 -3.11 -17.23 -18.05
CA GLU A 111 -2.69 -18.14 -16.98
C GLU A 111 -3.86 -18.77 -16.22
N ALA A 112 -3.66 -20.04 -15.84
CA ALA A 112 -4.60 -20.78 -15.00
C ALA A 112 -4.36 -20.43 -13.53
N MET A 113 -5.44 -20.00 -12.86
CA MET A 113 -5.42 -19.51 -11.48
C MET A 113 -6.48 -20.20 -10.62
N GLU A 114 -6.42 -19.97 -9.33
CA GLU A 114 -7.42 -20.42 -8.36
C GLU A 114 -7.86 -19.26 -7.47
N VAL A 115 -9.17 -19.17 -7.23
CA VAL A 115 -9.72 -18.26 -6.20
C VAL A 115 -10.01 -19.09 -4.98
N MET A 116 -9.37 -18.77 -3.86
CA MET A 116 -9.43 -19.53 -2.62
C MET A 116 -9.89 -18.67 -1.44
N GLY A 117 -10.56 -19.29 -0.49
CA GLY A 117 -10.95 -18.67 0.79
C GLY A 117 -12.36 -19.07 1.21
N PHE A 118 -12.65 -18.96 2.49
CA PHE A 118 -13.96 -19.28 3.09
C PHE A 118 -14.49 -20.67 2.70
N GLY A 119 -13.60 -21.67 2.62
CA GLY A 119 -13.93 -23.04 2.22
C GLY A 119 -14.11 -23.26 0.70
N ALA A 120 -13.99 -22.23 -0.12
CA ALA A 120 -14.09 -22.33 -1.56
C ALA A 120 -12.70 -22.47 -2.21
N ASN A 121 -12.66 -23.23 -3.33
CA ASN A 121 -11.54 -23.31 -4.28
C ASN A 121 -12.11 -23.33 -5.69
N ILE A 122 -12.01 -22.20 -6.40
CA ILE A 122 -12.60 -22.01 -7.71
C ILE A 122 -11.49 -21.90 -8.76
N LYS A 123 -11.42 -22.86 -9.67
CA LYS A 123 -10.48 -22.82 -10.78
C LYS A 123 -10.92 -21.79 -11.82
N THR A 124 -9.98 -21.00 -12.31
CA THR A 124 -10.25 -19.94 -13.28
C THR A 124 -9.05 -19.71 -14.19
N SER A 125 -9.19 -18.79 -15.14
CA SER A 125 -8.07 -18.29 -15.95
C SER A 125 -8.20 -16.78 -16.15
N VAL A 126 -7.06 -16.12 -16.28
CA VAL A 126 -6.96 -14.68 -16.51
C VAL A 126 -7.30 -14.36 -17.96
N THR A 127 -8.27 -13.49 -18.18
CA THR A 127 -8.66 -13.04 -19.53
C THR A 127 -8.16 -11.66 -19.89
N GLY A 128 -7.81 -10.86 -18.88
CA GLY A 128 -7.26 -9.53 -19.04
C GLY A 128 -6.76 -8.99 -17.71
N ILE A 129 -5.86 -8.04 -17.76
CA ILE A 129 -5.28 -7.38 -16.60
C ILE A 129 -5.31 -5.89 -16.86
N GLN A 130 -5.70 -5.09 -15.88
CA GLN A 130 -5.73 -3.64 -15.96
C GLN A 130 -5.01 -3.03 -14.77
N VAL A 131 -4.13 -2.06 -15.05
CA VAL A 131 -3.46 -1.20 -14.07
C VAL A 131 -3.87 0.23 -14.39
N PHE A 132 -4.43 0.97 -13.42
CA PHE A 132 -4.95 2.33 -13.63
C PHE A 132 -5.87 2.49 -14.87
N LYS A 133 -6.76 1.50 -15.10
CA LYS A 133 -7.68 1.43 -16.26
C LYS A 133 -7.01 1.21 -17.62
N GLN A 134 -5.71 1.00 -17.68
CA GLN A 134 -4.97 0.63 -18.88
C GLN A 134 -4.76 -0.88 -18.94
N GLU A 135 -5.02 -1.49 -20.09
CA GLU A 135 -4.82 -2.93 -20.28
C GLU A 135 -3.31 -3.22 -20.38
N VAL A 136 -2.86 -4.21 -19.59
CA VAL A 136 -1.47 -4.67 -19.56
C VAL A 136 -1.39 -6.18 -19.78
N LEU A 137 -0.24 -6.65 -20.25
CA LEU A 137 -0.02 -8.08 -20.52
C LEU A 137 0.36 -8.86 -19.26
N GLU A 138 1.01 -8.22 -18.32
CA GLU A 138 1.55 -8.80 -17.09
C GLU A 138 1.39 -7.83 -15.92
N ALA A 139 1.19 -8.36 -14.72
CA ALA A 139 1.27 -7.64 -13.47
C ALA A 139 2.20 -8.36 -12.48
N GLN A 140 2.82 -7.60 -11.58
CA GLN A 140 3.83 -8.10 -10.64
C GLN A 140 3.59 -7.60 -9.22
N ALA A 141 4.36 -8.14 -8.27
CA ALA A 141 4.29 -7.75 -6.87
C ALA A 141 4.36 -6.23 -6.69
N GLY A 142 3.43 -5.69 -5.90
CA GLY A 142 3.27 -4.25 -5.63
C GLY A 142 2.27 -3.54 -6.54
N ASP A 143 1.86 -4.13 -7.67
CA ASP A 143 0.88 -3.51 -8.56
C ASP A 143 -0.53 -3.62 -7.97
N ASN A 144 -1.30 -2.53 -8.03
CA ASN A 144 -2.74 -2.54 -7.76
C ASN A 144 -3.48 -2.76 -9.08
N VAL A 145 -4.20 -3.87 -9.18
CA VAL A 145 -4.69 -4.36 -10.47
C VAL A 145 -6.15 -4.80 -10.44
N GLY A 146 -6.79 -4.70 -11.59
CA GLY A 146 -8.03 -5.38 -11.90
C GLY A 146 -7.75 -6.59 -12.79
N VAL A 147 -7.97 -7.80 -12.28
CA VAL A 147 -7.76 -9.05 -13.02
C VAL A 147 -9.11 -9.60 -13.49
N ASN A 148 -9.32 -9.66 -14.80
CA ASN A 148 -10.50 -10.28 -15.39
C ASN A 148 -10.34 -11.79 -15.37
N VAL A 149 -11.33 -12.49 -14.84
CA VAL A 149 -11.32 -13.96 -14.71
C VAL A 149 -12.53 -14.60 -15.36
N LYS A 150 -12.36 -15.83 -15.86
CA LYS A 150 -13.44 -16.63 -16.44
C LYS A 150 -14.16 -17.46 -15.39
N GLN A 151 -15.46 -17.73 -15.64
CA GLN A 151 -16.24 -18.75 -14.92
C GLN A 151 -16.33 -18.54 -13.40
N VAL A 152 -16.11 -17.33 -12.92
CA VAL A 152 -16.27 -16.95 -11.51
C VAL A 152 -17.49 -16.03 -11.41
N LYS A 153 -18.50 -16.46 -10.66
CA LYS A 153 -19.69 -15.64 -10.40
C LYS A 153 -19.47 -14.77 -9.17
N SER A 154 -19.96 -13.55 -9.20
CA SER A 154 -19.87 -12.62 -8.05
C SER A 154 -20.49 -13.19 -6.76
N SER A 155 -21.54 -14.03 -6.89
CA SER A 155 -22.16 -14.71 -5.75
C SER A 155 -21.25 -15.73 -5.03
N GLN A 156 -20.16 -16.16 -5.67
CA GLN A 156 -19.17 -17.09 -5.12
C GLN A 156 -17.99 -16.37 -4.46
N LEU A 157 -17.93 -15.05 -4.61
CA LEU A 157 -16.82 -14.24 -4.13
C LEU A 157 -17.13 -13.54 -2.82
N LYS A 158 -16.11 -13.42 -1.99
CA LYS A 158 -16.12 -12.59 -0.79
C LYS A 158 -14.82 -11.78 -0.73
N LYS A 159 -14.90 -10.57 -0.20
CA LYS A 159 -13.70 -9.78 0.10
C LYS A 159 -12.80 -10.55 1.07
N GLY A 160 -11.49 -10.49 0.86
CA GLY A 160 -10.51 -11.26 1.61
C GLY A 160 -10.22 -12.66 1.05
N MET A 161 -10.92 -13.12 0.01
CA MET A 161 -10.45 -14.28 -0.77
C MET A 161 -9.14 -13.97 -1.48
N LEU A 162 -8.43 -15.00 -1.91
CA LEU A 162 -7.15 -14.92 -2.58
C LEU A 162 -7.25 -15.38 -4.03
N LEU A 163 -6.70 -14.61 -4.96
CA LEU A 163 -6.35 -15.11 -6.29
C LEU A 163 -4.91 -15.60 -6.25
N THR A 164 -4.68 -16.87 -6.60
CA THR A 164 -3.39 -17.53 -6.47
C THR A 164 -3.01 -18.31 -7.74
N ALA A 165 -1.72 -18.55 -7.94
CA ALA A 165 -1.26 -19.51 -8.93
C ALA A 165 -1.81 -20.90 -8.57
N LYS A 166 -2.18 -21.68 -9.60
CA LYS A 166 -2.81 -22.98 -9.41
C LYS A 166 -1.95 -23.90 -8.52
N GLY A 167 -2.55 -24.42 -7.44
CA GLY A 167 -1.90 -25.36 -6.52
C GLY A 167 -0.81 -24.77 -5.62
N SER A 168 -0.62 -23.44 -5.62
CA SER A 168 0.43 -22.79 -4.84
C SER A 168 0.07 -22.53 -3.38
N CYS A 169 -1.21 -22.53 -3.05
CA CYS A 169 -1.70 -22.30 -1.70
C CYS A 169 -2.52 -23.49 -1.20
N LYS A 170 -2.42 -23.77 0.09
CA LYS A 170 -3.26 -24.73 0.79
C LYS A 170 -3.93 -24.02 1.96
N PRO A 171 -5.26 -24.17 2.15
CA PRO A 171 -5.90 -23.64 3.35
C PRO A 171 -5.36 -24.37 4.58
N THR A 172 -5.13 -23.62 5.65
CA THR A 172 -4.78 -24.17 6.98
C THR A 172 -5.68 -23.54 8.04
N ASN A 173 -5.97 -24.29 9.07
CA ASN A 173 -6.64 -23.85 10.29
C ASN A 173 -5.72 -23.93 11.53
N HIS A 174 -4.44 -24.20 11.29
CA HIS A 174 -3.40 -24.23 12.33
C HIS A 174 -2.38 -23.13 12.01
N PHE A 175 -2.18 -22.23 12.96
CA PHE A 175 -1.20 -21.15 12.86
C PHE A 175 -0.70 -20.76 14.24
N ASP A 176 0.57 -20.43 14.33
CA ASP A 176 1.19 -19.87 15.53
C ASP A 176 1.05 -18.35 15.51
N VAL A 177 0.66 -17.76 16.63
CA VAL A 177 0.49 -16.33 16.79
C VAL A 177 1.45 -15.81 17.85
N SER A 178 2.33 -14.87 17.48
CA SER A 178 3.08 -14.07 18.43
C SER A 178 2.42 -12.69 18.54
N ASN A 179 2.07 -12.28 19.75
CA ASN A 179 1.49 -10.98 20.03
C ASN A 179 2.53 -10.08 20.66
N HIS A 180 2.72 -8.87 20.11
CA HIS A 180 3.43 -7.79 20.75
C HIS A 180 2.42 -6.77 21.25
N ILE A 181 2.29 -6.66 22.59
CA ILE A 181 1.40 -5.68 23.22
C ILE A 181 2.22 -4.42 23.46
N ILE A 182 1.92 -3.37 22.70
CA ILE A 182 2.44 -2.04 22.99
C ILE A 182 1.77 -1.59 24.30
N GLY A 183 2.58 -1.43 25.37
CA GLY A 183 2.07 -1.09 26.69
C GLY A 183 1.31 0.23 26.67
N THR A 184 -0.02 0.15 26.77
CA THR A 184 -0.83 1.26 27.25
C THR A 184 -0.72 1.28 28.76
N SER A 185 -0.23 2.38 29.33
CA SER A 185 -0.37 2.64 30.77
C SER A 185 -1.85 2.64 31.11
N ILE A 186 -2.34 1.54 31.66
CA ILE A 186 -3.67 1.48 32.22
C ILE A 186 -3.64 2.37 33.47
N VAL A 187 -4.19 3.57 33.37
CA VAL A 187 -4.51 4.38 34.53
C VAL A 187 -5.68 3.70 35.22
N THR A 188 -5.39 2.84 36.20
CA THR A 188 -6.40 2.37 37.14
C THR A 188 -6.77 3.54 38.03
N SER A 189 -7.89 4.18 37.75
CA SER A 189 -8.55 5.03 38.72
C SER A 189 -9.17 4.14 39.81
N ASN A 190 -8.66 4.26 41.03
CA ASN A 190 -9.35 3.79 42.24
C ASN A 190 -10.62 4.60 42.49
#